data_466a938fe67bcea7617cc3782f678370
#
_entry.id   466a938fe67bcea7617cc3782f678370
#
_cell.length_a   1.000
_cell.length_b   1.000
_cell.length_c   1.000
_cell.angle_alpha   90.00
_cell.angle_beta   90.00
_cell.angle_gamma   90.00
#
_symmetry.space_group_name_H-M   'P 1'
#
loop_
_entity.id
_entity.type
_entity.pdbx_description
1 polymer ?
#
loop_
_entity_poly.entity_id
_entity_poly.type
_entity_poly.pdbx_seq_one_letter_code
_entity_poly.pdbx_strand_id
1 'polypeptide(L)'
;VSRGSPKNPRGGNEVKVVELNDGSLLMHIRWTPNRLQSRSYDYGETWTDATVINGIPASHSNGDLIVYTSKKNKYDKDRLITLVDKRPWGDNNRKCTCNGNGNCNPGTPGCPTFYVSYDEGYTWTNSKKLYANHAGYSSLAILKDGSIGILAELGNSWNGPIYFLKASIEWCNSNDNPCSPT
;
A
#
# COMPACT_ATOMS: atom_id res chain seq x y z
N VAL A 1 27.24 3.42 10.05
CA VAL A 1 25.97 2.78 9.70
C VAL A 1 25.15 2.63 10.97
N SER A 2 24.05 3.37 11.09
CA SER A 2 23.08 3.26 12.18
C SER A 2 22.34 1.93 12.12
N ARG A 3 21.97 1.38 13.26
CA ARG A 3 21.26 0.12 13.36
C ARG A 3 20.04 0.27 14.28
N GLY A 4 18.95 0.80 13.73
CA GLY A 4 17.66 0.80 14.41
C GLY A 4 16.79 -0.34 13.88
N SER A 5 16.03 -0.98 14.75
CA SER A 5 15.03 -1.98 14.38
C SER A 5 13.79 -1.85 15.26
N PRO A 6 12.58 -1.80 14.69
CA PRO A 6 11.37 -1.84 15.49
C PRO A 6 11.28 -3.18 16.21
N LYS A 7 10.86 -3.14 17.47
CA LYS A 7 10.47 -4.37 18.16
C LYS A 7 9.22 -4.92 17.49
N ASN A 8 9.40 -6.02 16.79
CA ASN A 8 8.29 -6.77 16.21
C ASN A 8 8.24 -8.15 16.88
N PRO A 9 7.29 -8.41 17.75
CA PRO A 9 7.22 -9.67 18.52
C PRO A 9 7.01 -10.91 17.66
N ARG A 10 6.77 -10.73 16.36
CA ARG A 10 6.44 -11.83 15.44
C ARG A 10 7.36 -11.94 14.23
N GLY A 11 8.48 -11.23 14.22
CA GLY A 11 9.39 -11.17 13.08
C GLY A 11 8.83 -10.30 11.94
N GLY A 12 9.65 -9.39 11.39
CA GLY A 12 9.33 -8.61 10.21
C GLY A 12 9.70 -9.36 8.94
N ASN A 13 9.14 -8.92 7.83
CA ASN A 13 9.51 -9.36 6.50
C ASN A 13 9.82 -8.10 5.66
N GLU A 14 9.44 -8.05 4.40
CA GLU A 14 9.71 -6.91 3.53
C GLU A 14 9.15 -5.60 4.09
N VAL A 15 9.92 -4.54 3.97
CA VAL A 15 9.59 -3.23 4.50
C VAL A 15 9.69 -2.15 3.44
N LYS A 16 8.95 -1.06 3.64
CA LYS A 16 9.10 0.20 2.91
C LYS A 16 9.21 1.34 3.91
N VAL A 17 10.05 2.32 3.61
CA VAL A 17 10.28 3.48 4.46
C VAL A 17 10.11 4.75 3.64
N VAL A 18 9.47 5.76 4.23
CA VAL A 18 9.39 7.12 3.69
C VAL A 18 9.74 8.12 4.77
N GLU A 19 10.33 9.25 4.36
CA GLU A 19 10.51 10.42 5.23
C GLU A 19 9.26 11.29 5.18
N LEU A 20 8.83 11.76 6.35
CA LEU A 20 7.67 12.62 6.56
C LEU A 20 8.07 14.11 6.61
N ASN A 21 7.09 15.00 6.68
CA ASN A 21 7.33 16.46 6.64
C ASN A 21 8.16 16.98 7.82
N ASP A 22 8.02 16.38 8.98
CA ASP A 22 8.78 16.73 10.19
C ASP A 22 10.19 16.10 10.22
N GLY A 23 10.56 15.32 9.21
CA GLY A 23 11.83 14.61 9.12
C GLY A 23 11.81 13.25 9.80
N SER A 24 10.70 12.86 10.44
CA SER A 24 10.55 11.50 10.97
C SER A 24 10.41 10.48 9.83
N LEU A 25 10.67 9.22 10.13
CA LEU A 25 10.53 8.13 9.18
C LEU A 25 9.31 7.29 9.52
N LEU A 26 8.53 6.93 8.51
CA LEU A 26 7.45 5.96 8.60
C LEU A 26 7.86 4.68 7.87
N MET A 27 7.81 3.56 8.58
CA MET A 27 8.05 2.23 8.02
C MET A 27 6.74 1.45 7.94
N HIS A 28 6.41 0.90 6.78
CA HIS A 28 5.41 -0.14 6.62
C HIS A 28 6.09 -1.51 6.57
N ILE A 29 5.53 -2.48 7.27
CA ILE A 29 6.10 -3.82 7.43
C ILE A 29 5.09 -4.85 6.91
N ARG A 30 5.55 -5.74 6.04
CA ARG A 30 4.76 -6.89 5.58
C ARG A 30 4.40 -7.78 6.77
N TRP A 31 3.10 -7.94 6.97
CA TRP A 31 2.52 -8.77 8.00
C TRP A 31 1.10 -9.17 7.60
N THR A 32 0.55 -10.18 8.22
CA THR A 32 -0.83 -10.64 8.06
C THR A 32 -1.49 -10.83 9.42
N PRO A 33 -2.81 -10.59 9.56
CA PRO A 33 -3.78 -10.22 8.51
C PRO A 33 -3.80 -8.74 8.13
N ASN A 34 -3.05 -7.89 8.82
CA ASN A 34 -2.97 -6.45 8.55
C ASN A 34 -1.52 -6.01 8.41
N ARG A 35 -1.30 -4.92 7.69
CA ARG A 35 0.00 -4.25 7.65
C ARG A 35 0.39 -3.77 9.04
N LEU A 36 1.69 -3.78 9.34
CA LEU A 36 2.23 -3.09 10.51
C LEU A 36 2.95 -1.82 10.09
N GLN A 37 3.08 -0.89 11.05
CA GLN A 37 3.89 0.31 10.92
C GLN A 37 4.75 0.53 12.14
N SER A 38 5.84 1.27 11.95
CA SER A 38 6.71 1.78 13.00
C SER A 38 7.24 3.16 12.59
N ARG A 39 7.63 3.99 13.56
CA ARG A 39 8.18 5.33 13.31
C ARG A 39 9.55 5.49 13.95
N SER A 40 10.38 6.29 13.30
CA SER A 40 11.63 6.76 13.86
C SER A 40 11.64 8.29 13.86
N TYR A 41 12.11 8.89 14.95
CA TYR A 41 12.23 10.34 15.14
C TYR A 41 13.69 10.81 15.24
N ASP A 42 14.63 9.91 14.97
CA ASP A 42 16.06 10.10 15.09
C ASP A 42 16.82 9.53 13.88
N TYR A 43 16.26 9.70 12.67
CA TYR A 43 16.83 9.26 11.40
C TYR A 43 17.11 7.76 11.31
N GLY A 44 16.31 6.93 11.98
CA GLY A 44 16.41 5.48 11.92
C GLY A 44 17.30 4.84 12.99
N GLU A 45 17.84 5.64 13.93
CA GLU A 45 18.64 5.11 15.04
C GLU A 45 17.78 4.25 15.97
N THR A 46 16.59 4.76 16.33
CA THR A 46 15.61 4.01 17.10
C THR A 46 14.24 4.01 16.42
N TRP A 47 13.44 3.01 16.73
CA TRP A 47 12.11 2.82 16.16
C TRP A 47 11.10 2.51 17.25
N THR A 48 9.89 3.02 17.09
CA THR A 48 8.76 2.64 17.96
C THR A 48 8.45 1.15 17.80
N ASP A 49 7.74 0.58 18.76
CA ASP A 49 7.20 -0.77 18.61
C ASP A 49 6.28 -0.84 17.40
N ALA A 50 6.33 -1.94 16.65
CA ALA A 50 5.50 -2.12 15.48
C ALA A 50 4.02 -2.30 15.88
N THR A 51 3.16 -1.50 15.28
CA THR A 51 1.72 -1.48 15.53
C THR A 51 0.93 -1.84 14.28
N VAL A 52 -0.28 -2.41 14.49
CA VAL A 52 -1.20 -2.73 13.39
C VAL A 52 -1.74 -1.45 12.77
N ILE A 53 -1.70 -1.37 11.43
CA ILE A 53 -2.41 -0.32 10.71
C ILE A 53 -3.87 -0.74 10.56
N ASN A 54 -4.74 -0.08 11.31
CA ASN A 54 -6.17 -0.35 11.21
C ASN A 54 -6.70 0.05 9.82
N GLY A 55 -7.50 -0.82 9.22
CA GLY A 55 -8.12 -0.58 7.92
C GLY A 55 -7.26 -0.97 6.70
N ILE A 56 -6.02 -1.42 6.89
CA ILE A 56 -5.20 -1.97 5.81
C ILE A 56 -4.98 -3.47 6.01
N PRO A 57 -5.95 -4.31 5.62
CA PRO A 57 -5.71 -5.75 5.56
C PRO A 57 -4.67 -6.05 4.48
N ALA A 58 -3.77 -6.97 4.77
CA ALA A 58 -2.67 -7.28 3.88
C ALA A 58 -2.44 -8.78 3.76
N SER A 59 -1.99 -9.19 2.59
CA SER A 59 -1.55 -10.54 2.30
C SER A 59 -0.05 -10.71 2.50
N HIS A 60 0.47 -11.80 1.98
CA HIS A 60 1.89 -12.14 1.93
C HIS A 60 2.70 -11.43 0.85
N SER A 61 2.21 -10.34 0.24
CA SER A 61 2.97 -9.54 -0.72
C SER A 61 3.73 -8.40 -0.05
N ASN A 62 4.74 -7.87 -0.74
CA ASN A 62 5.57 -6.79 -0.23
C ASN A 62 4.74 -5.52 0.06
N GLY A 63 3.82 -5.17 -0.82
CA GLY A 63 3.20 -3.85 -0.86
C GLY A 63 4.22 -2.74 -1.13
N ASP A 64 3.75 -1.54 -1.41
CA ASP A 64 4.61 -0.38 -1.56
C ASP A 64 4.06 0.82 -0.78
N LEU A 65 4.92 1.82 -0.51
CA LEU A 65 4.61 3.04 0.20
C LEU A 65 5.41 4.19 -0.40
N ILE A 66 4.72 5.28 -0.79
CA ILE A 66 5.36 6.49 -1.32
C ILE A 66 4.79 7.75 -0.68
N VAL A 67 5.60 8.80 -0.60
CA VAL A 67 5.13 10.18 -0.43
C VAL A 67 4.73 10.68 -1.80
N TYR A 68 3.42 10.82 -2.03
CA TYR A 68 2.92 11.30 -3.32
C TYR A 68 3.01 12.82 -3.43
N THR A 69 2.52 13.54 -2.42
CA THR A 69 2.65 15.01 -2.31
C THR A 69 2.97 15.40 -0.87
N SER A 70 3.63 16.55 -0.72
CA SER A 70 4.02 17.10 0.57
C SER A 70 3.86 18.62 0.57
N LYS A 71 3.26 19.17 1.61
CA LYS A 71 3.19 20.63 1.82
C LYS A 71 4.58 21.24 1.94
N LYS A 72 5.56 20.53 2.48
CA LYS A 72 6.97 20.91 2.51
C LYS A 72 7.50 21.20 1.10
N ASN A 73 7.00 20.46 0.10
CA ASN A 73 7.31 20.64 -1.31
C ASN A 73 6.30 21.54 -2.05
N LYS A 74 5.55 22.38 -1.32
CA LYS A 74 4.60 23.37 -1.83
C LYS A 74 3.35 22.79 -2.51
N TYR A 75 2.99 21.55 -2.23
CA TYR A 75 1.70 21.01 -2.64
C TYR A 75 0.58 21.48 -1.70
N ASP A 76 -0.66 21.38 -2.16
CA ASP A 76 -1.88 21.75 -1.41
C ASP A 76 -2.11 20.87 -0.18
N LYS A 77 -1.74 19.58 -0.28
CA LYS A 77 -1.95 18.56 0.75
C LYS A 77 -0.79 17.59 0.82
N ASP A 78 -0.59 17.05 2.02
CA ASP A 78 0.21 15.86 2.23
C ASP A 78 -0.59 14.64 1.78
N ARG A 79 0.05 13.76 1.01
CA ARG A 79 -0.54 12.50 0.58
C ARG A 79 0.51 11.41 0.62
N LEU A 80 0.28 10.41 1.46
CA LEU A 80 0.96 9.12 1.33
C LEU A 80 0.06 8.16 0.57
N ILE A 81 0.67 7.32 -0.23
CA ILE A 81 -0.03 6.25 -0.95
C ILE A 81 0.64 4.92 -0.62
N THR A 82 -0.17 3.94 -0.28
CA THR A 82 0.28 2.54 -0.19
C THR A 82 -0.56 1.67 -1.10
N LEU A 83 0.10 0.71 -1.76
CA LEU A 83 -0.54 -0.33 -2.56
C LEU A 83 -0.24 -1.67 -1.91
N VAL A 84 -1.28 -2.40 -1.55
CA VAL A 84 -1.16 -3.72 -0.91
C VAL A 84 -2.13 -4.70 -1.55
N ASP A 85 -1.74 -5.96 -1.62
CA ASP A 85 -2.67 -7.04 -1.95
C ASP A 85 -3.54 -7.34 -0.72
N LYS A 86 -4.83 -7.04 -0.82
CA LYS A 86 -5.82 -7.22 0.24
C LYS A 86 -6.31 -8.66 0.30
N ARG A 87 -5.51 -9.58 0.86
CA ARG A 87 -5.91 -10.97 1.03
C ARG A 87 -5.73 -11.44 2.48
N PRO A 88 -6.77 -12.00 3.13
CA PRO A 88 -6.61 -12.70 4.40
C PRO A 88 -5.72 -13.94 4.24
N TRP A 89 -4.92 -14.22 5.25
CA TRP A 89 -4.17 -15.47 5.34
C TRP A 89 -5.10 -16.67 5.39
N GLY A 90 -4.74 -17.75 4.66
CA GLY A 90 -5.45 -19.02 4.70
C GLY A 90 -6.65 -19.12 3.77
N ASP A 91 -7.00 -18.04 3.04
CA ASP A 91 -8.04 -18.12 2.03
C ASP A 91 -7.49 -18.65 0.71
N ASN A 92 -7.80 -19.92 0.43
CA ASN A 92 -7.48 -20.59 -0.83
C ASN A 92 -8.44 -20.18 -1.97
N ASN A 93 -9.47 -19.41 -1.68
CA ASN A 93 -10.43 -18.93 -2.68
C ASN A 93 -9.87 -17.69 -3.38
N ARG A 94 -9.21 -17.90 -4.51
CA ARG A 94 -8.41 -16.95 -5.28
C ARG A 94 -9.22 -15.91 -6.07
N LYS A 95 -10.50 -15.76 -5.81
CA LYS A 95 -11.36 -14.84 -6.57
C LYS A 95 -11.69 -13.59 -5.77
N CYS A 96 -11.24 -12.45 -6.26
CA CYS A 96 -11.84 -11.17 -5.92
C CYS A 96 -13.25 -11.12 -6.52
N THR A 97 -14.26 -11.46 -5.76
CA THR A 97 -15.64 -11.21 -6.22
C THR A 97 -15.97 -9.75 -5.99
N CYS A 98 -16.05 -8.98 -7.08
CA CYS A 98 -16.67 -7.67 -7.10
C CYS A 98 -18.12 -7.83 -7.52
N ASN A 99 -19.05 -7.28 -6.75
CA ASN A 99 -20.37 -6.99 -7.32
C ASN A 99 -20.16 -5.96 -8.45
N GLY A 100 -20.98 -5.99 -9.49
CA GLY A 100 -20.82 -5.19 -10.70
C GLY A 100 -20.68 -3.67 -10.53
N ASN A 101 -20.69 -3.16 -9.29
CA ASN A 101 -20.52 -1.76 -8.92
C ASN A 101 -19.13 -1.40 -8.40
N GLY A 102 -18.11 -2.27 -8.61
CA GLY A 102 -16.74 -1.99 -8.19
C GLY A 102 -16.48 -2.11 -6.68
N ASN A 103 -17.50 -2.33 -5.87
CA ASN A 103 -17.35 -2.54 -4.44
C ASN A 103 -17.04 -4.00 -4.15
N CYS A 104 -15.89 -4.25 -3.48
CA CYS A 104 -15.59 -5.55 -2.93
C CYS A 104 -16.37 -5.74 -1.64
N ASN A 105 -16.99 -6.90 -1.47
CA ASN A 105 -17.50 -7.28 -0.16
C ASN A 105 -16.35 -7.27 0.85
N PRO A 106 -16.53 -6.69 2.04
CA PRO A 106 -15.57 -6.83 3.12
C PRO A 106 -15.31 -8.33 3.36
N GLY A 107 -14.07 -8.76 3.23
CA GLY A 107 -13.70 -10.16 3.41
C GLY A 107 -13.39 -10.93 2.12
N THR A 108 -13.58 -10.36 0.93
CA THR A 108 -13.16 -11.00 -0.31
C THR A 108 -11.64 -10.86 -0.52
N PRO A 109 -10.94 -11.99 -0.73
CA PRO A 109 -9.48 -12.02 -0.82
C PRO A 109 -8.91 -11.51 -2.15
N GLY A 110 -7.70 -11.00 -2.08
CA GLY A 110 -6.80 -10.95 -3.22
C GLY A 110 -7.02 -9.86 -4.24
N CYS A 111 -7.04 -8.57 -3.83
CA CYS A 111 -7.05 -7.48 -4.80
C CYS A 111 -6.00 -6.44 -4.45
N PRO A 112 -5.11 -6.07 -5.36
CA PRO A 112 -4.23 -4.94 -5.14
C PRO A 112 -5.09 -3.69 -4.93
N THR A 113 -4.93 -3.07 -3.78
CA THR A 113 -5.78 -1.98 -3.33
C THR A 113 -4.89 -0.81 -2.89
N PHE A 114 -5.18 0.36 -3.43
CA PHE A 114 -4.62 1.63 -2.97
C PHE A 114 -5.30 2.09 -1.70
N TYR A 115 -4.50 2.66 -0.82
CA TYR A 115 -4.96 3.44 0.31
C TYR A 115 -4.22 4.77 0.31
N VAL A 116 -4.92 5.84 0.64
CA VAL A 116 -4.37 7.18 0.73
C VAL A 116 -4.46 7.66 2.17
N SER A 117 -3.37 8.24 2.68
CA SER A 117 -3.35 8.96 3.95
C SER A 117 -3.13 10.44 3.68
N TYR A 118 -3.83 11.30 4.40
CA TYR A 118 -3.72 12.76 4.37
C TYR A 118 -3.13 13.35 5.66
N ASP A 119 -2.77 12.48 6.60
CA ASP A 119 -2.27 12.79 7.93
C ASP A 119 -0.99 12.05 8.28
N GLU A 120 -0.12 11.90 7.26
CA GLU A 120 1.19 11.27 7.41
C GLU A 120 1.14 9.83 7.97
N GLY A 121 0.11 9.08 7.58
CA GLY A 121 -0.01 7.65 7.91
C GLY A 121 -0.64 7.34 9.26
N TYR A 122 -1.25 8.32 9.93
CA TYR A 122 -2.05 8.06 11.14
C TYR A 122 -3.38 7.40 10.80
N THR A 123 -4.05 7.89 9.75
CA THR A 123 -5.26 7.26 9.20
C THR A 123 -5.13 7.00 7.70
N TRP A 124 -5.81 5.97 7.25
CA TRP A 124 -5.82 5.56 5.86
C TRP A 124 -7.26 5.51 5.37
N THR A 125 -7.55 6.39 4.44
CA THR A 125 -8.87 6.55 3.83
C THR A 125 -8.82 6.22 2.34
N ASN A 126 -9.97 6.22 1.67
CA ASN A 126 -10.08 6.02 0.23
C ASN A 126 -9.35 4.76 -0.25
N SER A 127 -9.99 3.63 -0.09
CA SER A 127 -9.48 2.40 -0.69
C SER A 127 -9.98 2.26 -2.13
N LYS A 128 -9.06 2.15 -3.08
CA LYS A 128 -9.35 1.93 -4.50
C LYS A 128 -8.72 0.65 -4.98
N LYS A 129 -9.54 -0.26 -5.49
CA LYS A 129 -9.04 -1.49 -6.09
C LYS A 129 -8.39 -1.18 -7.44
N LEU A 130 -7.14 -1.65 -7.62
CA LEU A 130 -6.42 -1.53 -8.88
C LEU A 130 -6.84 -2.62 -9.88
N TYR A 131 -7.03 -3.84 -9.39
CA TYR A 131 -7.30 -5.01 -10.23
C TYR A 131 -8.24 -5.97 -9.53
N ALA A 132 -9.09 -6.65 -10.32
CA ALA A 132 -10.17 -7.49 -9.78
C ALA A 132 -9.75 -8.90 -9.36
N ASN A 133 -8.52 -9.30 -9.67
CA ASN A 133 -7.99 -10.63 -9.37
C ASN A 133 -6.73 -10.53 -8.50
N HIS A 134 -6.02 -11.64 -8.39
CA HIS A 134 -4.80 -11.77 -7.63
C HIS A 134 -3.70 -10.83 -8.11
N ALA A 135 -2.96 -10.26 -7.16
CA ALA A 135 -1.69 -9.63 -7.41
C ALA A 135 -0.61 -10.24 -6.50
N GLY A 136 0.59 -10.27 -7.02
CA GLY A 136 1.79 -10.57 -6.28
C GLY A 136 2.45 -9.31 -5.74
N TYR A 137 3.68 -9.08 -6.15
CA TYR A 137 4.48 -7.93 -5.75
C TYR A 137 4.14 -6.69 -6.58
N SER A 138 4.40 -5.54 -6.01
CA SER A 138 4.20 -4.26 -6.67
C SER A 138 5.27 -3.24 -6.28
N SER A 139 5.45 -2.26 -7.16
CA SER A 139 6.27 -1.08 -6.92
C SER A 139 5.62 0.16 -7.50
N LEU A 140 5.73 1.27 -6.80
CA LEU A 140 5.16 2.56 -7.16
C LEU A 140 6.25 3.57 -7.48
N ALA A 141 5.95 4.47 -8.41
CA ALA A 141 6.78 5.63 -8.70
C ALA A 141 5.90 6.83 -9.05
N ILE A 142 6.39 8.04 -8.74
CA ILE A 142 5.77 9.26 -9.22
C ILE A 142 6.42 9.60 -10.56
N LEU A 143 5.60 9.71 -11.60
CA LEU A 143 6.06 10.04 -12.94
C LEU A 143 6.22 11.57 -13.10
N LYS A 144 6.95 11.98 -14.12
CA LYS A 144 7.26 13.41 -14.39
C LYS A 144 6.00 14.27 -14.55
N ASP A 145 4.91 13.69 -15.04
CA ASP A 145 3.61 14.35 -15.22
C ASP A 145 2.73 14.33 -13.98
N GLY A 146 3.24 13.86 -12.85
CA GLY A 146 2.51 13.76 -11.58
C GLY A 146 1.63 12.53 -11.46
N SER A 147 1.55 11.68 -12.46
CA SER A 147 0.81 10.42 -12.35
C SER A 147 1.57 9.38 -11.55
N ILE A 148 0.86 8.35 -11.11
CA ILE A 148 1.39 7.21 -10.36
C ILE A 148 1.71 6.10 -11.34
N GLY A 149 2.99 5.79 -11.53
CA GLY A 149 3.44 4.60 -12.24
C GLY A 149 3.40 3.39 -11.30
N ILE A 150 2.86 2.29 -11.78
CA ILE A 150 2.64 1.08 -11.01
C ILE A 150 3.21 -0.09 -11.78
N LEU A 151 4.18 -0.76 -11.21
CA LEU A 151 4.63 -2.06 -11.69
C LEU A 151 4.03 -3.12 -10.78
N ALA A 152 3.30 -4.09 -11.31
CA ALA A 152 2.64 -5.09 -10.50
C ALA A 152 2.56 -6.46 -11.20
N GLU A 153 2.73 -7.51 -10.43
CA GLU A 153 2.44 -8.88 -10.83
C GLU A 153 0.93 -9.10 -10.74
N LEU A 154 0.26 -9.19 -11.89
CA LEU A 154 -1.20 -9.34 -11.95
C LEU A 154 -1.56 -10.65 -12.64
N GLY A 155 -2.56 -11.35 -12.12
CA GLY A 155 -2.99 -12.61 -12.74
C GLY A 155 -3.93 -13.43 -11.86
N ASN A 156 -3.98 -14.72 -12.14
CA ASN A 156 -4.81 -15.68 -11.42
C ASN A 156 -4.00 -16.59 -10.46
N SER A 157 -2.69 -16.36 -10.36
CA SER A 157 -1.78 -17.16 -9.55
C SER A 157 -0.60 -16.32 -9.04
N TRP A 158 0.16 -16.87 -8.11
CA TRP A 158 1.52 -16.42 -7.80
C TRP A 158 2.36 -16.53 -9.09
N ASN A 159 3.22 -15.59 -9.39
CA ASN A 159 3.99 -15.50 -10.63
C ASN A 159 3.16 -15.15 -11.87
N GLY A 160 2.19 -14.27 -11.71
CA GLY A 160 1.50 -13.63 -12.85
C GLY A 160 2.46 -12.77 -13.68
N PRO A 161 2.08 -12.43 -14.92
CA PRO A 161 2.86 -11.48 -15.71
C PRO A 161 2.97 -10.13 -15.01
N ILE A 162 4.08 -9.44 -15.30
CA ILE A 162 4.33 -8.10 -14.78
C ILE A 162 3.69 -7.10 -15.74
N TYR A 163 2.84 -6.23 -15.20
CA TYR A 163 2.21 -5.13 -15.91
C TYR A 163 2.74 -3.79 -15.41
N PHE A 164 2.93 -2.87 -16.33
CA PHE A 164 3.07 -1.46 -16.03
C PHE A 164 1.72 -0.77 -16.23
N LEU A 165 1.24 -0.12 -15.18
CA LEU A 165 -0.01 0.63 -15.18
C LEU A 165 0.26 2.09 -14.81
N LYS A 166 -0.64 2.97 -15.18
CA LYS A 166 -0.59 4.39 -14.86
C LYS A 166 -1.93 4.84 -14.29
N ALA A 167 -1.92 5.54 -13.17
CA ALA A 167 -3.11 6.07 -12.53
C ALA A 167 -2.93 7.53 -12.14
N SER A 168 -4.02 8.28 -12.04
CA SER A 168 -4.03 9.61 -11.42
C SER A 168 -4.53 9.53 -9.98
N ILE A 169 -4.25 10.56 -9.19
CA ILE A 169 -4.77 10.64 -7.82
C ILE A 169 -6.28 10.84 -7.80
N GLU A 170 -6.84 11.48 -8.82
CA GLU A 170 -8.27 11.65 -8.99
C GLU A 170 -8.95 10.29 -9.18
N TRP A 171 -8.36 9.42 -10.01
CA TRP A 171 -8.84 8.06 -10.17
C TRP A 171 -8.75 7.28 -8.86
N CYS A 172 -7.68 7.40 -8.10
CA CYS A 172 -7.55 6.74 -6.78
C CYS A 172 -8.67 7.17 -5.81
N ASN A 173 -9.20 8.37 -5.99
CA ASN A 173 -10.27 8.95 -5.15
C ASN A 173 -11.68 8.83 -5.77
N SER A 174 -11.81 8.30 -6.99
CA SER A 174 -13.09 8.16 -7.68
C SER A 174 -13.81 6.86 -7.30
N ASN A 175 -15.10 6.80 -7.64
CA ASN A 175 -15.92 5.59 -7.52
C ASN A 175 -15.91 4.73 -8.80
N ASP A 176 -15.05 5.05 -9.77
CA ASP A 176 -14.97 4.32 -11.04
C ASP A 176 -14.52 2.86 -10.85
N ASN A 177 -14.78 2.03 -11.83
CA ASN A 177 -14.39 0.63 -11.81
C ASN A 177 -12.86 0.47 -11.76
N PRO A 178 -12.34 -0.64 -11.19
CA PRO A 178 -10.91 -0.94 -11.22
C PRO A 178 -10.39 -1.04 -12.66
N CYS A 179 -9.10 -0.71 -12.84
CA CYS A 179 -8.43 -0.91 -14.12
C CYS A 179 -8.45 -2.39 -14.50
N SER A 180 -8.87 -2.69 -15.72
CA SER A 180 -8.58 -3.97 -16.36
C SER A 180 -7.33 -3.77 -17.20
N PRO A 181 -6.27 -4.57 -17.06
CA PRO A 181 -5.18 -4.57 -18.03
C PRO A 181 -5.77 -4.93 -19.39
N THR A 182 -5.57 -4.08 -20.35
CA THR A 182 -5.85 -4.35 -21.78
C THR A 182 -4.76 -5.21 -22.39
#